data_5d8388f48ea6d7ba8b9683bfd72a526d
#
_entry.id   5d8388f48ea6d7ba8b9683bfd72a526d
#
_cell.length_a   1.000
_cell.length_b   1.000
_cell.length_c   1.000
_cell.angle_alpha   90.00
_cell.angle_beta   90.00
_cell.angle_gamma   90.00
#
_symmetry.space_group_name_H-M   'P 1'
#
loop_
_entity.id
_entity.type
_entity.pdbx_description
1 polymer ?
#
loop_
_entity_poly.entity_id
_entity_poly.type
_entity_poly.pdbx_seq_one_letter_code
_entity_poly.pdbx_strand_id
1 'polypeptide(L)'
;MNREAILNKYSNEEDRLFVAKIIDKINFAKTRNQIVATDFLDMYQKKIAQEVINIVKEQNYKFYYACEEAEKVMLIFYPDKYMDLFENERFNYSQFVKLIRIKLPNELKGTYSHKDYLSGIMKLGIKREKLGDILVFEDGADIVASFEICEYVVNNLQQLTRFSKATITELNIKEIRESNVKKEEIRIVVASLRLDAIVAELAKCSRNVANETIENQRVFINYENESRSSKLLSEGDVIVIRGKGKFIVKLINGETRKGKLSVTIEHYI
;
A
#
# COMPACT_ATOMS: atom_id res chain seq x y z
N MET A 1 29.72 4.17 -1.75
CA MET A 1 29.20 4.27 -3.13
C MET A 1 28.69 5.68 -3.33
N ASN A 2 28.99 6.34 -4.47
CA ASN A 2 28.63 7.74 -4.71
C ASN A 2 27.10 7.87 -4.88
N ARG A 3 26.47 8.87 -4.22
CA ARG A 3 25.05 9.20 -4.31
C ARG A 3 24.57 9.32 -5.76
N GLU A 4 25.33 10.02 -6.59
CA GLU A 4 25.01 10.21 -8.02
C GLU A 4 24.95 8.89 -8.80
N ALA A 5 25.85 7.95 -8.49
CA ALA A 5 25.83 6.63 -9.13
C ALA A 5 24.58 5.81 -8.77
N ILE A 6 23.99 6.02 -7.59
CA ILE A 6 22.72 5.40 -7.23
C ILE A 6 21.57 6.08 -7.98
N LEU A 7 21.51 7.41 -7.95
CA LEU A 7 20.45 8.18 -8.62
C LEU A 7 20.37 7.93 -10.12
N ASN A 8 21.51 7.75 -10.78
CA ASN A 8 21.58 7.48 -12.22
C ASN A 8 21.04 6.11 -12.65
N LYS A 9 20.74 5.20 -11.70
CA LYS A 9 20.05 3.94 -11.99
C LYS A 9 18.56 4.11 -12.29
N TYR A 10 17.98 5.23 -11.88
CA TYR A 10 16.56 5.51 -12.04
C TYR A 10 16.36 6.55 -13.15
N SER A 11 15.58 6.20 -14.17
CA SER A 11 15.30 7.07 -15.32
C SER A 11 14.21 8.10 -15.03
N ASN A 12 13.25 7.75 -14.17
CA ASN A 12 12.13 8.61 -13.78
C ASN A 12 12.59 9.64 -12.74
N GLU A 13 12.24 10.91 -12.94
CA GLU A 13 12.59 12.01 -12.04
C GLU A 13 11.95 11.86 -10.65
N GLU A 14 10.70 11.41 -10.57
CA GLU A 14 10.02 11.16 -9.29
C GLU A 14 10.74 10.08 -8.48
N ASP A 15 11.15 8.99 -9.12
CA ASP A 15 11.91 7.92 -8.46
C ASP A 15 13.28 8.42 -8.00
N ARG A 16 13.96 9.24 -8.82
CA ARG A 16 15.25 9.84 -8.42
C ARG A 16 15.11 10.73 -7.19
N LEU A 17 14.07 11.56 -7.13
CA LEU A 17 13.77 12.39 -5.96
C LEU A 17 13.43 11.55 -4.73
N PHE A 18 12.66 10.48 -4.91
CA PHE A 18 12.35 9.55 -3.85
C PHE A 18 13.60 8.85 -3.31
N VAL A 19 14.44 8.31 -4.18
CA VAL A 19 15.71 7.66 -3.82
C VAL A 19 16.63 8.64 -3.09
N ALA A 20 16.72 9.90 -3.54
CA ALA A 20 17.49 10.94 -2.85
C ALA A 20 17.00 11.13 -1.41
N LYS A 21 15.69 11.21 -1.19
CA LYS A 21 15.08 11.32 0.16
C LYS A 21 15.43 10.11 1.04
N ILE A 22 15.42 8.89 0.48
CA ILE A 22 15.78 7.69 1.25
C ILE A 22 17.24 7.74 1.68
N ILE A 23 18.17 8.08 0.77
CA ILE A 23 19.59 8.22 1.08
C ILE A 23 19.82 9.30 2.16
N ASP A 24 19.11 10.45 2.05
CA ASP A 24 19.23 11.53 3.01
C ASP A 24 18.74 11.11 4.41
N LYS A 25 17.65 10.30 4.50
CA LYS A 25 17.15 9.77 5.77
C LYS A 25 18.14 8.76 6.39
N ILE A 26 18.76 7.89 5.61
CA ILE A 26 19.81 6.98 6.08
C ILE A 26 20.97 7.79 6.68
N ASN A 27 21.46 8.79 5.94
CA ASN A 27 22.55 9.64 6.37
C ASN A 27 22.17 10.45 7.64
N PHE A 28 20.94 10.96 7.69
CA PHE A 28 20.44 11.71 8.84
C PHE A 28 20.40 10.83 10.11
N ALA A 29 19.85 9.61 9.99
CA ALA A 29 19.81 8.68 11.13
C ALA A 29 21.21 8.43 11.70
N LYS A 30 22.19 8.20 10.82
CA LYS A 30 23.60 7.95 11.20
C LYS A 30 24.27 9.18 11.80
N THR A 31 24.19 10.33 11.12
CA THR A 31 24.94 11.54 11.52
C THR A 31 24.36 12.22 12.76
N ARG A 32 23.02 12.20 12.90
CA ARG A 32 22.31 12.78 14.04
C ARG A 32 22.09 11.80 15.18
N ASN A 33 22.42 10.52 14.96
CA ASN A 33 22.23 9.46 15.93
C ASN A 33 20.78 9.39 16.47
N GLN A 34 19.80 9.55 15.57
CA GLN A 34 18.36 9.63 15.86
C GLN A 34 17.56 8.65 15.00
N ILE A 35 16.43 8.19 15.53
CA ILE A 35 15.46 7.41 14.76
C ILE A 35 14.72 8.36 13.83
N VAL A 36 14.57 7.98 12.57
CA VAL A 36 13.88 8.76 11.55
C VAL A 36 12.98 7.89 10.71
N ALA A 37 11.76 8.35 10.44
CA ALA A 37 10.79 7.66 9.62
C ALA A 37 10.57 8.38 8.27
N THR A 38 10.15 7.64 7.26
CA THR A 38 9.59 8.21 6.03
C THR A 38 8.13 8.60 6.24
N ASP A 39 7.54 9.27 5.27
CA ASP A 39 6.10 9.25 5.08
C ASP A 39 5.65 7.82 4.71
N PHE A 40 4.33 7.59 4.59
CA PHE A 40 3.83 6.28 4.15
C PHE A 40 4.18 6.03 2.69
N LEU A 41 4.84 4.91 2.45
CA LEU A 41 5.23 4.42 1.14
C LEU A 41 4.15 3.45 0.62
N ASP A 42 3.86 3.50 -0.66
CA ASP A 42 3.17 2.39 -1.31
C ASP A 42 4.13 1.23 -1.60
N MET A 43 3.59 0.13 -2.12
CA MET A 43 4.41 -1.07 -2.34
C MET A 43 5.44 -0.90 -3.47
N TYR A 44 5.19 -0.02 -4.45
CA TYR A 44 6.19 0.35 -5.46
C TYR A 44 7.35 1.12 -4.83
N GLN A 45 7.05 2.15 -4.04
CA GLN A 45 8.05 2.93 -3.30
C GLN A 45 8.82 2.07 -2.30
N LYS A 46 8.13 1.12 -1.62
CA LYS A 46 8.80 0.14 -0.74
C LYS A 46 9.83 -0.69 -1.49
N LYS A 47 9.49 -1.17 -2.70
CA LYS A 47 10.42 -1.94 -3.55
C LYS A 47 11.66 -1.12 -3.87
N ILE A 48 11.50 0.13 -4.36
CA ILE A 48 12.61 1.04 -4.65
C ILE A 48 13.45 1.29 -3.39
N ALA A 49 12.81 1.55 -2.24
CA ALA A 49 13.51 1.76 -0.99
C ALA A 49 14.35 0.55 -0.57
N GLN A 50 13.81 -0.68 -0.74
CA GLN A 50 14.53 -1.93 -0.46
C GLN A 50 15.75 -2.09 -1.39
N GLU A 51 15.62 -1.73 -2.68
CA GLU A 51 16.75 -1.76 -3.60
C GLU A 51 17.86 -0.80 -3.17
N VAL A 52 17.49 0.43 -2.77
CA VAL A 52 18.46 1.41 -2.25
C VAL A 52 19.15 0.90 -0.99
N ILE A 53 18.39 0.37 -0.02
CA ILE A 53 18.91 -0.23 1.22
C ILE A 53 19.94 -1.32 0.90
N ASN A 54 19.64 -2.21 -0.04
CA ASN A 54 20.53 -3.30 -0.45
C ASN A 54 21.81 -2.74 -1.11
N ILE A 55 21.68 -1.71 -1.94
CA ILE A 55 22.83 -1.08 -2.61
C ILE A 55 23.76 -0.41 -1.61
N VAL A 56 23.23 0.32 -0.61
CA VAL A 56 24.03 1.01 0.39
C VAL A 56 24.42 0.09 1.57
N LYS A 57 23.91 -1.15 1.57
CA LYS A 57 24.11 -2.18 2.61
C LYS A 57 23.71 -1.67 4.00
N GLU A 58 22.57 -0.92 4.05
CA GLU A 58 22.01 -0.50 5.33
C GLU A 58 21.39 -1.70 6.05
N GLN A 59 21.64 -1.83 7.36
CA GLN A 59 21.12 -2.94 8.17
C GLN A 59 20.12 -2.48 9.22
N ASN A 60 20.22 -1.22 9.66
CA ASN A 60 19.42 -0.69 10.74
C ASN A 60 18.16 0.00 10.21
N TYR A 61 17.21 -0.80 9.74
CA TYR A 61 15.93 -0.33 9.25
C TYR A 61 14.79 -1.28 9.62
N LYS A 62 13.58 -0.76 9.62
CA LYS A 62 12.34 -1.54 9.79
C LYS A 62 11.27 -1.00 8.86
N PHE A 63 10.63 -1.88 8.08
CA PHE A 63 9.35 -1.59 7.46
C PHE A 63 8.24 -1.85 8.47
N TYR A 64 7.52 -0.81 8.83
CA TYR A 64 6.39 -0.89 9.77
C TYR A 64 5.08 -0.95 8.99
N TYR A 65 4.30 -1.97 9.28
CA TYR A 65 2.94 -2.18 8.79
C TYR A 65 1.97 -1.99 9.94
N ALA A 66 0.91 -1.20 9.73
CA ALA A 66 -0.07 -0.93 10.79
C ALA A 66 -1.01 -2.12 11.04
N CYS A 67 -1.25 -2.95 10.03
CA CYS A 67 -2.04 -4.18 10.10
C CYS A 67 -1.50 -5.21 9.10
N GLU A 68 -1.96 -6.44 9.19
CA GLU A 68 -1.50 -7.56 8.34
C GLU A 68 -1.73 -7.32 6.84
N GLU A 69 -2.86 -6.70 6.51
CA GLU A 69 -3.27 -6.43 5.12
C GLU A 69 -2.82 -5.04 4.62
N ALA A 70 -1.90 -4.38 5.35
CA ALA A 70 -1.49 -3.03 5.01
C ALA A 70 -0.89 -2.93 3.60
N GLU A 71 -1.40 -2.00 2.80
CA GLU A 71 -0.87 -1.62 1.49
C GLU A 71 0.08 -0.42 1.55
N LYS A 72 0.13 0.23 2.71
CA LYS A 72 1.01 1.34 3.01
C LYS A 72 1.96 0.98 4.13
N VAL A 73 3.23 1.32 3.97
CA VAL A 73 4.25 1.02 4.97
C VAL A 73 5.01 2.29 5.34
N MET A 74 5.51 2.36 6.54
CA MET A 74 6.45 3.40 6.96
C MET A 74 7.84 2.77 7.10
N LEU A 75 8.85 3.36 6.47
CA LEU A 75 10.23 2.91 6.59
C LEU A 75 10.94 3.72 7.67
N ILE A 76 11.52 3.03 8.64
CA ILE A 76 12.18 3.63 9.79
C ILE A 76 13.65 3.22 9.77
N PHE A 77 14.53 4.22 9.89
CA PHE A 77 15.97 4.01 10.08
C PHE A 77 16.35 4.37 11.50
N TYR A 78 17.27 3.61 12.08
CA TYR A 78 17.68 3.80 13.47
C TYR A 78 19.19 3.56 13.66
N PRO A 79 19.84 4.26 14.61
CA PRO A 79 21.22 4.01 15.00
C PRO A 79 21.39 2.69 15.77
N ASP A 80 22.61 2.14 15.80
CA ASP A 80 22.96 0.87 16.47
C ASP A 80 22.47 0.79 17.92
N LYS A 81 22.53 1.90 18.65
CA LYS A 81 22.08 1.95 20.06
C LYS A 81 20.60 1.59 20.27
N TYR A 82 19.78 1.61 19.22
CA TYR A 82 18.36 1.28 19.28
C TYR A 82 18.06 -0.12 18.71
N MET A 83 19.06 -0.85 18.22
CA MET A 83 18.90 -2.16 17.60
C MET A 83 18.06 -3.12 18.47
N ASP A 84 18.38 -3.22 19.75
CA ASP A 84 17.65 -4.07 20.70
C ASP A 84 16.16 -3.75 20.83
N LEU A 85 15.77 -2.46 20.68
CA LEU A 85 14.36 -2.06 20.71
C LEU A 85 13.57 -2.55 19.49
N PHE A 86 14.22 -2.60 18.32
CA PHE A 86 13.58 -3.04 17.08
C PHE A 86 13.61 -4.56 16.91
N GLU A 87 14.70 -5.22 17.27
CA GLU A 87 14.84 -6.68 17.21
C GLU A 87 13.88 -7.39 18.18
N ASN A 88 13.71 -6.84 19.39
CA ASN A 88 12.81 -7.39 20.41
C ASN A 88 11.39 -6.79 20.37
N GLU A 89 11.03 -6.09 19.30
CA GLU A 89 9.70 -5.50 19.06
C GLU A 89 9.18 -4.61 20.22
N ARG A 90 10.11 -3.98 20.96
CA ARG A 90 9.80 -3.10 22.10
C ARG A 90 9.65 -1.62 21.70
N PHE A 91 9.89 -1.30 20.42
CA PHE A 91 9.80 0.08 19.96
C PHE A 91 8.34 0.57 19.94
N ASN A 92 8.11 1.77 20.47
CA ASN A 92 6.79 2.41 20.45
C ASN A 92 6.60 3.24 19.18
N TYR A 93 5.83 2.73 18.23
CA TYR A 93 5.55 3.38 16.95
C TYR A 93 4.62 4.59 17.06
N SER A 94 3.94 4.81 18.21
CA SER A 94 2.96 5.90 18.39
C SER A 94 3.55 7.31 18.26
N GLN A 95 4.88 7.44 18.29
CA GLN A 95 5.55 8.70 18.02
C GLN A 95 5.61 9.05 16.53
N PHE A 96 5.35 8.10 15.64
CA PHE A 96 5.33 8.31 14.19
C PHE A 96 3.95 8.07 13.59
N VAL A 97 3.19 7.13 14.15
CA VAL A 97 1.92 6.67 13.60
C VAL A 97 0.84 6.67 14.67
N LYS A 98 -0.31 7.17 14.33
CA LYS A 98 -1.52 7.17 15.14
C LYS A 98 -2.71 6.62 14.35
N LEU A 99 -3.77 6.33 15.07
CA LEU A 99 -5.03 5.92 14.52
C LEU A 99 -6.05 7.06 14.67
N ILE A 100 -6.71 7.44 13.58
CA ILE A 100 -7.87 8.32 13.61
C ILE A 100 -9.09 7.44 13.38
N ARG A 101 -9.95 7.32 14.39
CA ARG A 101 -11.22 6.62 14.28
C ARG A 101 -12.34 7.61 14.02
N ILE A 102 -13.08 7.37 12.94
CA ILE A 102 -14.28 8.11 12.58
C ILE A 102 -15.47 7.20 12.83
N LYS A 103 -16.38 7.59 13.74
CA LYS A 103 -17.65 6.91 13.96
C LYS A 103 -18.79 7.71 13.37
N LEU A 104 -19.61 7.06 12.56
CA LEU A 104 -20.79 7.64 11.96
C LEU A 104 -22.01 7.44 12.85
N PRO A 105 -22.97 8.39 12.85
CA PRO A 105 -24.26 8.18 13.49
C PRO A 105 -25.04 7.06 12.79
N ASN A 106 -26.04 6.50 13.48
CA ASN A 106 -26.77 5.31 12.99
C ASN A 106 -27.38 5.49 11.61
N GLU A 107 -27.87 6.69 11.27
CA GLU A 107 -28.48 7.01 9.99
C GLU A 107 -27.48 7.07 8.81
N LEU A 108 -26.17 7.12 9.09
CA LEU A 108 -25.11 7.17 8.06
C LEU A 108 -24.27 5.89 8.01
N LYS A 109 -24.58 4.87 8.81
CA LYS A 109 -23.87 3.59 8.78
C LYS A 109 -23.93 2.96 7.40
N GLY A 110 -22.80 2.41 6.93
CA GLY A 110 -22.68 1.74 5.64
C GLY A 110 -22.78 2.64 4.41
N THR A 111 -22.93 3.96 4.59
CA THR A 111 -23.11 4.87 3.44
C THR A 111 -21.82 5.43 2.86
N TYR A 112 -20.70 5.40 3.63
CA TYR A 112 -19.42 5.97 3.19
C TYR A 112 -18.46 4.90 2.73
N SER A 113 -17.85 5.16 1.58
CA SER A 113 -16.80 4.35 0.98
C SER A 113 -15.41 4.85 1.36
N HIS A 114 -14.39 4.06 1.07
CA HIS A 114 -12.97 4.46 1.19
C HIS A 114 -12.69 5.84 0.55
N LYS A 115 -13.27 6.08 -0.65
CA LYS A 115 -13.11 7.35 -1.37
C LYS A 115 -13.68 8.53 -0.60
N ASP A 116 -14.76 8.34 0.15
CA ASP A 116 -15.40 9.41 0.91
C ASP A 116 -14.53 9.87 2.07
N TYR A 117 -13.93 8.95 2.82
CA TYR A 117 -12.98 9.27 3.87
C TYR A 117 -11.72 9.91 3.32
N LEU A 118 -11.10 9.31 2.30
CA LEU A 118 -9.89 9.84 1.69
C LEU A 118 -10.11 11.26 1.17
N SER A 119 -11.19 11.48 0.38
CA SER A 119 -11.48 12.80 -0.20
C SER A 119 -11.78 13.85 0.87
N GLY A 120 -12.38 13.45 1.99
CA GLY A 120 -12.62 14.34 3.12
C GLY A 120 -11.32 14.85 3.73
N ILE A 121 -10.38 13.96 4.03
CA ILE A 121 -9.08 14.35 4.60
C ILE A 121 -8.26 15.18 3.60
N MET A 122 -8.27 14.79 2.32
CA MET A 122 -7.57 15.55 1.28
C MET A 122 -8.10 16.98 1.12
N LYS A 123 -9.40 17.23 1.37
CA LYS A 123 -9.97 18.59 1.39
C LYS A 123 -9.43 19.48 2.50
N LEU A 124 -8.86 18.91 3.56
CA LEU A 124 -8.15 19.67 4.60
C LEU A 124 -6.73 20.09 4.17
N GLY A 125 -6.31 19.80 2.94
CA GLY A 125 -4.96 20.09 2.44
C GLY A 125 -3.89 19.07 2.87
N ILE A 126 -4.28 17.95 3.48
CA ILE A 126 -3.36 16.89 3.89
C ILE A 126 -2.84 16.15 2.66
N LYS A 127 -1.52 15.95 2.58
CA LYS A 127 -0.89 15.18 1.51
C LYS A 127 -1.17 13.69 1.67
N ARG A 128 -1.35 12.98 0.55
CA ARG A 128 -1.67 11.54 0.56
C ARG A 128 -0.61 10.69 1.26
N GLU A 129 0.65 11.06 1.17
CA GLU A 129 1.78 10.39 1.81
C GLU A 129 1.77 10.43 3.35
N LYS A 130 0.98 11.33 3.95
CA LYS A 130 0.78 11.41 5.41
C LYS A 130 -0.26 10.41 5.92
N LEU A 131 -0.95 9.72 5.01
CA LEU A 131 -1.98 8.74 5.32
C LEU A 131 -1.49 7.34 4.93
N GLY A 132 -1.61 6.42 5.85
CA GLY A 132 -1.51 4.99 5.62
C GLY A 132 -2.81 4.41 5.05
N ASP A 133 -3.19 3.25 5.55
CA ASP A 133 -4.40 2.55 5.14
C ASP A 133 -5.65 3.16 5.78
N ILE A 134 -6.76 3.07 5.05
CA ILE A 134 -8.09 3.47 5.49
C ILE A 134 -8.95 2.21 5.52
N LEU A 135 -9.25 1.72 6.71
CA LEU A 135 -10.06 0.54 6.93
C LEU A 135 -11.51 0.97 7.15
N VAL A 136 -12.39 0.61 6.22
CA VAL A 136 -13.80 1.01 6.25
C VAL A 136 -14.62 -0.08 6.94
N PHE A 137 -15.48 0.35 7.86
CA PHE A 137 -16.44 -0.47 8.58
C PHE A 137 -17.84 0.08 8.40
N GLU A 138 -18.85 -0.71 8.76
CA GLU A 138 -20.25 -0.26 8.71
C GLU A 138 -20.47 1.00 9.56
N ASP A 139 -19.85 1.06 10.74
CA ASP A 139 -19.99 2.16 11.71
C ASP A 139 -19.04 3.33 11.46
N GLY A 140 -18.20 3.30 10.42
CA GLY A 140 -17.23 4.36 10.16
C GLY A 140 -15.94 3.87 9.52
N ALA A 141 -14.80 4.43 9.96
CA ALA A 141 -13.49 4.03 9.46
C ALA A 141 -12.38 4.20 10.52
N ASP A 142 -11.36 3.36 10.40
CA ASP A 142 -10.07 3.51 11.06
C ASP A 142 -9.04 3.99 10.02
N ILE A 143 -8.38 5.08 10.29
CA ILE A 143 -7.44 5.72 9.38
C ILE A 143 -6.06 5.76 10.03
N VAL A 144 -5.12 5.08 9.43
CA VAL A 144 -3.72 5.14 9.84
C VAL A 144 -3.12 6.44 9.34
N ALA A 145 -2.52 7.22 10.23
CA ALA A 145 -2.02 8.54 9.88
C ALA A 145 -0.67 8.85 10.55
N SER A 146 0.14 9.71 9.93
CA SER A 146 1.33 10.25 10.57
C SER A 146 0.95 11.04 11.82
N PHE A 147 1.70 10.86 12.91
CA PHE A 147 1.47 11.54 14.19
C PHE A 147 1.24 13.06 14.02
N GLU A 148 2.05 13.70 13.19
CA GLU A 148 2.08 15.16 13.01
C GLU A 148 0.78 15.77 12.45
N ILE A 149 -0.08 14.97 11.79
CA ILE A 149 -1.34 15.47 11.20
C ILE A 149 -2.57 15.12 12.03
N CYS A 150 -2.46 14.23 13.01
CA CYS A 150 -3.62 13.64 13.69
C CYS A 150 -4.46 14.68 14.40
N GLU A 151 -3.84 15.53 15.23
CA GLU A 151 -4.54 16.59 15.95
C GLU A 151 -5.26 17.55 15.00
N TYR A 152 -4.59 17.94 13.90
CA TYR A 152 -5.20 18.82 12.91
C TYR A 152 -6.43 18.17 12.24
N VAL A 153 -6.33 16.90 11.85
CA VAL A 153 -7.45 16.17 11.23
C VAL A 153 -8.61 16.03 12.20
N VAL A 154 -8.34 15.62 13.46
CA VAL A 154 -9.38 15.45 14.49
C VAL A 154 -10.14 16.75 14.72
N ASN A 155 -9.44 17.88 14.80
CA ASN A 155 -10.03 19.19 15.11
C ASN A 155 -10.77 19.83 13.91
N ASN A 156 -10.46 19.44 12.67
CA ASN A 156 -10.98 20.14 11.50
C ASN A 156 -11.92 19.29 10.63
N LEU A 157 -11.86 17.95 10.68
CA LEU A 157 -12.64 17.11 9.77
C LEU A 157 -14.15 17.25 9.98
N GLN A 158 -14.61 17.49 11.21
CA GLN A 158 -16.03 17.74 11.52
C GLN A 158 -16.57 19.04 10.92
N GLN A 159 -15.71 19.99 10.54
CA GLN A 159 -16.15 21.22 9.86
C GLN A 159 -16.64 20.94 8.45
N LEU A 160 -16.27 19.82 7.85
CA LEU A 160 -16.80 19.41 6.57
C LEU A 160 -18.23 18.84 6.74
N THR A 161 -19.17 19.32 5.95
CA THR A 161 -20.60 18.95 6.00
C THR A 161 -20.80 17.43 6.08
N ARG A 162 -20.02 16.66 5.33
CA ARG A 162 -20.10 15.20 5.31
C ARG A 162 -19.82 14.57 6.68
N PHE A 163 -18.90 15.13 7.46
CA PHE A 163 -18.46 14.60 8.74
C PHE A 163 -18.99 15.37 9.94
N SER A 164 -19.86 16.35 9.76
CA SER A 164 -20.36 17.23 10.83
C SER A 164 -21.06 16.49 11.96
N LYS A 165 -21.64 15.33 11.68
CA LYS A 165 -22.32 14.48 12.67
C LYS A 165 -21.45 13.29 13.14
N ALA A 166 -20.26 13.12 12.60
CA ALA A 166 -19.37 12.03 12.97
C ALA A 166 -18.62 12.33 14.28
N THR A 167 -18.31 11.31 15.05
CA THR A 167 -17.36 11.41 16.16
C THR A 167 -15.97 11.03 15.66
N ILE A 168 -15.00 11.92 15.86
CA ILE A 168 -13.62 11.72 15.36
C ILE A 168 -12.69 11.73 16.58
N THR A 169 -11.90 10.67 16.73
CA THR A 169 -11.01 10.49 17.87
C THR A 169 -9.63 10.01 17.43
N GLU A 170 -8.60 10.55 18.07
CA GLU A 170 -7.25 10.01 17.99
C GLU A 170 -7.10 8.85 18.97
N LEU A 171 -6.52 7.75 18.52
CA LEU A 171 -6.29 6.54 19.31
C LEU A 171 -4.84 6.05 19.13
N ASN A 172 -4.44 5.15 20.02
CA ASN A 172 -3.18 4.43 19.82
C ASN A 172 -3.30 3.52 18.61
N ILE A 173 -2.23 3.38 17.84
CA ILE A 173 -2.22 2.50 16.66
C ILE A 173 -2.53 1.03 17.01
N LYS A 174 -2.25 0.59 18.23
CA LYS A 174 -2.59 -0.75 18.71
C LYS A 174 -4.10 -1.02 18.83
N GLU A 175 -4.91 0.03 18.78
CA GLU A 175 -6.38 -0.07 18.84
C GLU A 175 -7.01 -0.21 17.45
N ILE A 176 -6.19 -0.36 16.40
CA ILE A 176 -6.68 -0.61 15.03
C ILE A 176 -7.53 -1.88 15.02
N ARG A 177 -8.68 -1.79 14.36
CA ARG A 177 -9.57 -2.95 14.20
C ARG A 177 -9.05 -3.84 13.07
N GLU A 178 -9.29 -5.14 13.18
CA GLU A 178 -8.99 -6.06 12.09
C GLU A 178 -9.79 -5.70 10.85
N SER A 179 -9.12 -5.75 9.71
CA SER A 179 -9.76 -5.47 8.42
C SER A 179 -10.69 -6.62 8.05
N ASN A 180 -11.96 -6.29 7.74
CA ASN A 180 -12.92 -7.24 7.17
C ASN A 180 -12.80 -7.31 5.64
N VAL A 181 -11.59 -7.18 5.07
CA VAL A 181 -11.40 -7.36 3.64
C VAL A 181 -11.85 -8.77 3.28
N LYS A 182 -12.97 -8.85 2.57
CA LYS A 182 -13.45 -10.13 2.08
C LYS A 182 -12.51 -10.60 0.97
N LYS A 183 -11.99 -11.81 1.16
CA LYS A 183 -11.20 -12.49 0.15
C LYS A 183 -12.01 -13.64 -0.39
N GLU A 184 -12.05 -13.80 -1.69
CA GLU A 184 -12.70 -14.90 -2.37
C GLU A 184 -11.68 -15.66 -3.22
N GLU A 185 -11.63 -16.97 -3.07
CA GLU A 185 -10.85 -17.81 -3.97
C GLU A 185 -11.66 -18.11 -5.22
N ILE A 186 -11.18 -17.65 -6.37
CA ILE A 186 -11.76 -17.96 -7.67
C ILE A 186 -10.81 -18.85 -8.47
N ARG A 187 -11.37 -19.81 -9.18
CA ARG A 187 -10.60 -20.68 -10.08
C ARG A 187 -10.85 -20.26 -11.52
N ILE A 188 -9.78 -19.91 -12.22
CA ILE A 188 -9.81 -19.58 -13.64
C ILE A 188 -9.12 -20.66 -14.47
N VAL A 189 -9.48 -20.77 -15.75
CA VAL A 189 -8.87 -21.72 -16.69
C VAL A 189 -8.40 -20.96 -17.92
N VAL A 190 -7.07 -20.89 -18.09
CA VAL A 190 -6.42 -20.09 -19.13
C VAL A 190 -5.59 -20.96 -20.08
N ALA A 191 -5.40 -20.50 -21.31
CA ALA A 191 -4.53 -21.19 -22.29
C ALA A 191 -3.05 -21.09 -21.92
N SER A 192 -2.65 -20.03 -21.19
CA SER A 192 -1.28 -19.80 -20.74
C SER A 192 -1.28 -18.80 -19.59
N LEU A 193 -0.16 -18.70 -18.85
CA LEU A 193 0.03 -17.73 -17.76
C LEU A 193 0.32 -16.30 -18.26
N ARG A 194 0.03 -16.01 -19.51
CA ARG A 194 0.21 -14.66 -20.08
C ARG A 194 -0.74 -13.67 -19.43
N LEU A 195 -0.28 -12.46 -19.20
CA LEU A 195 -1.04 -11.39 -18.57
C LEU A 195 -2.37 -11.12 -19.28
N ASP A 196 -2.37 -11.04 -20.61
CA ASP A 196 -3.58 -10.83 -21.42
C ASP A 196 -4.65 -11.92 -21.22
N ALA A 197 -4.23 -13.18 -21.07
CA ALA A 197 -5.15 -14.28 -20.85
C ALA A 197 -5.76 -14.26 -19.44
N ILE A 198 -4.94 -13.96 -18.44
CA ILE A 198 -5.39 -13.89 -17.04
C ILE A 198 -6.27 -12.65 -16.82
N VAL A 199 -5.87 -11.46 -17.34
CA VAL A 199 -6.69 -10.25 -17.26
C VAL A 199 -8.04 -10.42 -17.92
N ALA A 200 -8.11 -11.09 -19.08
CA ALA A 200 -9.38 -11.37 -19.77
C ALA A 200 -10.36 -12.17 -18.87
N GLU A 201 -9.88 -13.21 -18.20
CA GLU A 201 -10.69 -14.03 -17.27
C GLU A 201 -11.10 -13.23 -16.02
N LEU A 202 -10.16 -12.50 -15.39
CA LEU A 202 -10.43 -11.73 -14.18
C LEU A 202 -11.39 -10.56 -14.43
N ALA A 203 -11.21 -9.85 -15.53
CA ALA A 203 -12.07 -8.72 -15.91
C ALA A 203 -13.38 -9.16 -16.59
N LYS A 204 -13.55 -10.46 -16.88
CA LYS A 204 -14.69 -11.04 -17.63
C LYS A 204 -14.89 -10.34 -18.98
N CYS A 205 -13.81 -10.23 -19.77
CA CYS A 205 -13.82 -9.55 -21.06
C CYS A 205 -13.11 -10.37 -22.14
N SER A 206 -13.18 -9.92 -23.39
CA SER A 206 -12.41 -10.52 -24.48
C SER A 206 -10.90 -10.23 -24.32
N ARG A 207 -10.07 -11.07 -24.91
CA ARG A 207 -8.60 -10.89 -24.89
C ARG A 207 -8.16 -9.58 -25.55
N ASN A 208 -8.90 -9.09 -26.55
CA ASN A 208 -8.62 -7.80 -27.17
C ASN A 208 -8.87 -6.65 -26.20
N VAL A 209 -9.98 -6.66 -25.46
CA VAL A 209 -10.27 -5.66 -24.42
C VAL A 209 -9.27 -5.74 -23.28
N ALA A 210 -8.78 -6.95 -22.94
CA ALA A 210 -7.73 -7.10 -21.94
C ALA A 210 -6.41 -6.46 -22.42
N ASN A 211 -6.03 -6.64 -23.70
CA ASN A 211 -4.85 -5.99 -24.28
C ASN A 211 -4.97 -4.47 -24.25
N GLU A 212 -6.10 -3.91 -24.68
CA GLU A 212 -6.36 -2.46 -24.61
C GLU A 212 -6.28 -1.94 -23.16
N THR A 213 -6.78 -2.72 -22.19
CA THR A 213 -6.72 -2.35 -20.77
C THR A 213 -5.27 -2.30 -20.26
N ILE A 214 -4.42 -3.22 -20.70
CA ILE A 214 -3.00 -3.28 -20.36
C ILE A 214 -2.25 -2.12 -21.04
N GLU A 215 -2.44 -1.90 -22.32
CA GLU A 215 -1.82 -0.82 -23.10
C GLU A 215 -2.19 0.57 -22.57
N ASN A 216 -3.45 0.74 -22.10
CA ASN A 216 -3.93 1.97 -21.45
C ASN A 216 -3.44 2.12 -20.00
N GLN A 217 -2.42 1.36 -19.58
CA GLN A 217 -1.76 1.45 -18.28
C GLN A 217 -2.75 1.31 -17.09
N ARG A 218 -3.78 0.48 -17.24
CA ARG A 218 -4.78 0.20 -16.19
C ARG A 218 -4.50 -1.08 -15.42
N VAL A 219 -3.42 -1.80 -15.76
CA VAL A 219 -3.00 -3.05 -15.11
C VAL A 219 -1.64 -2.87 -14.46
N PHE A 220 -1.55 -3.28 -13.21
CA PHE A 220 -0.32 -3.24 -12.44
C PHE A 220 0.03 -4.65 -11.98
N ILE A 221 1.29 -5.02 -12.10
CA ILE A 221 1.83 -6.27 -11.60
C ILE A 221 2.88 -5.94 -10.54
N ASN A 222 2.68 -6.49 -9.35
CA ASN A 222 3.54 -6.22 -8.20
C ASN A 222 3.72 -4.71 -7.96
N TYR A 223 2.59 -3.98 -8.13
CA TYR A 223 2.45 -2.52 -7.96
C TYR A 223 3.18 -1.66 -9.02
N GLU A 224 3.78 -2.28 -10.03
CA GLU A 224 4.34 -1.60 -11.20
C GLU A 224 3.37 -1.63 -12.38
N ASN A 225 3.29 -0.53 -13.13
CA ASN A 225 2.51 -0.53 -14.35
C ASN A 225 3.13 -1.50 -15.37
N GLU A 226 2.31 -2.40 -15.91
CA GLU A 226 2.76 -3.37 -16.89
C GLU A 226 2.03 -3.18 -18.22
N SER A 227 2.79 -2.89 -19.28
CA SER A 227 2.28 -2.69 -20.64
C SER A 227 2.46 -3.90 -21.55
N ARG A 228 3.24 -4.90 -21.13
CA ARG A 228 3.54 -6.10 -21.94
C ARG A 228 2.47 -7.16 -21.73
N SER A 229 1.52 -7.25 -22.64
CA SER A 229 0.45 -8.27 -22.62
C SER A 229 0.97 -9.72 -22.56
N SER A 230 2.16 -9.95 -23.08
CA SER A 230 2.81 -11.27 -23.14
C SER A 230 3.57 -11.64 -21.87
N LYS A 231 3.66 -10.76 -20.85
CA LYS A 231 4.32 -11.08 -19.58
C LYS A 231 3.72 -12.34 -18.97
N LEU A 232 4.59 -13.28 -18.60
CA LEU A 232 4.16 -14.48 -17.87
C LEU A 232 4.08 -14.15 -16.39
N LEU A 233 2.99 -14.63 -15.77
CA LEU A 233 2.75 -14.49 -14.34
C LEU A 233 3.16 -15.76 -13.60
N SER A 234 3.51 -15.58 -12.32
CA SER A 234 3.95 -16.62 -11.40
C SER A 234 3.09 -16.62 -10.14
N GLU A 235 3.16 -17.70 -9.37
CA GLU A 235 2.59 -17.73 -8.02
C GLU A 235 3.14 -16.62 -7.16
N GLY A 236 2.27 -15.96 -6.39
CA GLY A 236 2.59 -14.80 -5.57
C GLY A 236 2.46 -13.45 -6.30
N ASP A 237 2.32 -13.43 -7.63
CA ASP A 237 2.16 -12.17 -8.36
C ASP A 237 0.84 -11.48 -7.96
N VAL A 238 0.96 -10.20 -7.63
CA VAL A 238 -0.17 -9.30 -7.33
C VAL A 238 -0.58 -8.59 -8.61
N ILE A 239 -1.85 -8.73 -8.98
CA ILE A 239 -2.45 -8.12 -10.16
C ILE A 239 -3.47 -7.08 -9.69
N VAL A 240 -3.29 -5.81 -10.04
CA VAL A 240 -4.29 -4.77 -9.79
C VAL A 240 -4.85 -4.31 -11.14
N ILE A 241 -6.17 -4.44 -11.31
CA ILE A 241 -6.88 -3.97 -12.51
C ILE A 241 -7.77 -2.81 -12.10
N ARG A 242 -7.49 -1.61 -12.59
CA ARG A 242 -8.28 -0.40 -12.27
C ARG A 242 -9.76 -0.60 -12.60
N GLY A 243 -10.59 -0.45 -11.56
CA GLY A 243 -12.05 -0.62 -11.67
C GLY A 243 -12.54 -2.07 -11.60
N LYS A 244 -11.64 -3.04 -11.34
CA LYS A 244 -11.99 -4.46 -11.17
C LYS A 244 -11.51 -5.04 -9.84
N GLY A 245 -10.45 -4.48 -9.23
CA GLY A 245 -9.95 -4.90 -7.94
C GLY A 245 -8.52 -5.42 -7.97
N LYS A 246 -8.13 -6.02 -6.85
CA LYS A 246 -6.82 -6.63 -6.58
C LYS A 246 -6.96 -8.14 -6.53
N PHE A 247 -6.04 -8.81 -7.17
CA PHE A 247 -5.99 -10.26 -7.31
C PHE A 247 -4.57 -10.76 -7.01
N ILE A 248 -4.46 -11.94 -6.42
CA ILE A 248 -3.15 -12.60 -6.21
C ILE A 248 -3.20 -13.96 -6.88
N VAL A 249 -2.17 -14.28 -7.65
CA VAL A 249 -1.97 -15.63 -8.21
C VAL A 249 -1.57 -16.56 -7.05
N LYS A 250 -2.54 -17.29 -6.50
CA LYS A 250 -2.31 -18.10 -5.30
C LYS A 250 -1.62 -19.43 -5.62
N LEU A 251 -2.11 -20.13 -6.64
CA LEU A 251 -1.62 -21.46 -6.99
C LEU A 251 -1.85 -21.76 -8.47
N ILE A 252 -0.87 -22.34 -9.13
CA ILE A 252 -0.97 -22.88 -10.48
C ILE A 252 -1.24 -24.38 -10.35
N ASN A 253 -2.51 -24.80 -10.52
CA ASN A 253 -2.97 -26.16 -10.23
C ASN A 253 -2.57 -27.21 -11.29
N GLY A 254 -1.84 -26.78 -12.35
CA GLY A 254 -1.46 -27.67 -13.46
C GLY A 254 -2.45 -27.67 -14.63
N GLU A 255 -2.28 -28.61 -15.53
CA GLU A 255 -3.07 -28.70 -16.77
C GLU A 255 -4.39 -29.45 -16.59
N THR A 256 -5.41 -28.94 -17.24
CA THR A 256 -6.70 -29.61 -17.39
C THR A 256 -6.61 -30.68 -18.48
N ARG A 257 -7.60 -31.59 -18.52
CA ARG A 257 -7.69 -32.64 -19.60
C ARG A 257 -7.69 -32.07 -21.03
N LYS A 258 -7.95 -30.77 -21.20
CA LYS A 258 -7.98 -30.08 -22.50
C LYS A 258 -6.69 -29.25 -22.76
N GLY A 259 -5.62 -29.50 -22.02
CA GLY A 259 -4.32 -28.81 -22.19
C GLY A 259 -4.33 -27.34 -21.77
N LYS A 260 -5.31 -26.88 -20.97
CA LYS A 260 -5.35 -25.54 -20.42
C LYS A 260 -4.86 -25.55 -18.97
N LEU A 261 -4.31 -24.43 -18.51
CA LEU A 261 -3.86 -24.26 -17.13
C LEU A 261 -5.02 -23.86 -16.21
N SER A 262 -5.12 -24.52 -15.08
CA SER A 262 -6.03 -24.14 -13.98
C SER A 262 -5.25 -23.32 -12.96
N VAL A 263 -5.76 -22.13 -12.60
CA VAL A 263 -5.10 -21.21 -11.68
C VAL A 263 -6.09 -20.81 -10.59
N THR A 264 -5.67 -20.90 -9.34
CA THR A 264 -6.41 -20.37 -8.19
C THR A 264 -5.94 -18.93 -7.93
N ILE A 265 -6.89 -18.03 -7.92
CA ILE A 265 -6.69 -16.59 -7.70
C ILE A 265 -7.38 -16.20 -6.40
N GLU A 266 -6.71 -15.45 -5.54
CA GLU A 266 -7.33 -14.77 -4.41
C GLU A 266 -7.77 -13.36 -4.86
N HIS A 267 -9.08 -13.09 -4.78
CA HIS A 267 -9.68 -11.80 -5.14
C HIS A 267 -10.04 -11.02 -3.88
N TYR A 268 -9.56 -9.81 -3.79
CA TYR A 268 -9.88 -8.85 -2.72
C TYR A 268 -11.12 -8.05 -3.12
N ILE A 269 -12.22 -8.19 -2.34
CA ILE A 269 -13.55 -7.62 -2.62
C ILE A 269 -13.80 -6.39 -1.74
#